data_106902146a6858fb9d9b6972c3ea9cc5
#
_entry.id   106902146a6858fb9d9b6972c3ea9cc5
#
_cell.length_a   1.000
_cell.length_b   1.000
_cell.length_c   1.000
_cell.angle_alpha   90.00
_cell.angle_beta   90.00
_cell.angle_gamma   90.00
#
_symmetry.space_group_name_H-M   'P 1'
#
loop_
_entity.id
_entity.type
_entity.pdbx_description
1 polymer ?
#
loop_
_entity_poly.entity_id
_entity_poly.type
_entity_poly.pdbx_seq_one_letter_code
_entity_poly.pdbx_strand_id
1 'polypeptide(L)'
;ARSQPAKIVMASFGAGTSSHFVGELFKNQAGISMLHVPYKGSAPMMQDLVGGQIPFAVDTSLAAAPQEKGGRIKVLAVSSPKRVANLPDTPTFAELGFQGFDLTAWGALVAPRGLPADVRNALVRALATAMATPAMREDLRKVGVDVLDEPPSAYEARVNRELPAMRALVVRAGMSVD
;
A
#
# COMPACT_ATOMS: atom_id res chain seq x y z
N ALA A 1 6.92 -1.23 21.78
CA ALA A 1 8.11 -0.67 21.11
C ALA A 1 8.88 0.30 22.03
N ARG A 2 8.23 1.34 22.60
CA ARG A 2 8.95 2.34 23.44
C ARG A 2 9.67 1.73 24.64
N SER A 3 9.07 0.76 25.34
CA SER A 3 9.67 0.08 26.50
C SER A 3 10.68 -1.00 26.13
N GLN A 4 10.71 -1.45 24.89
CA GLN A 4 11.61 -2.50 24.39
C GLN A 4 12.06 -2.18 22.96
N PRO A 5 12.99 -1.22 22.78
CA PRO A 5 13.49 -0.85 21.47
C PRO A 5 14.05 -2.05 20.71
N ALA A 6 13.77 -2.13 19.41
CA ALA A 6 14.21 -3.17 18.48
C ALA A 6 13.77 -4.63 18.80
N LYS A 7 12.98 -4.86 19.86
CA LYS A 7 12.42 -6.20 20.13
C LYS A 7 11.16 -6.49 19.32
N ILE A 8 10.48 -5.45 18.83
CA ILE A 8 9.32 -5.64 17.95
C ILE A 8 9.79 -5.58 16.51
N VAL A 9 9.43 -6.62 15.77
CA VAL A 9 9.65 -6.71 14.33
C VAL A 9 8.50 -6.01 13.61
N MET A 10 8.83 -5.25 12.59
CA MET A 10 7.89 -4.71 11.61
C MET A 10 8.14 -5.39 10.27
N ALA A 11 7.20 -6.20 9.82
CA ALA A 11 7.29 -6.85 8.53
C ALA A 11 6.69 -6.00 7.41
N SER A 12 7.27 -6.10 6.21
CA SER A 12 6.74 -5.55 4.97
C SER A 12 6.73 -6.59 3.86
N PHE A 13 5.91 -6.40 2.84
CA PHE A 13 5.90 -7.29 1.67
C PHE A 13 7.06 -7.04 0.69
N GLY A 14 8.06 -6.28 1.09
CA GLY A 14 9.32 -6.10 0.37
C GLY A 14 10.01 -4.77 0.68
N ALA A 15 11.33 -4.77 0.58
CA ALA A 15 12.13 -3.55 0.66
C ALA A 15 11.75 -2.57 -0.47
N GLY A 16 11.66 -1.27 -0.16
CA GLY A 16 11.30 -0.23 -1.13
C GLY A 16 9.83 -0.22 -1.58
N THR A 17 8.99 -1.07 -1.01
CA THR A 17 7.54 -1.08 -1.30
C THR A 17 6.78 -0.04 -0.47
N SER A 18 5.51 0.23 -0.83
CA SER A 18 4.64 1.11 -0.04
C SER A 18 4.50 0.66 1.42
N SER A 19 4.49 -0.65 1.68
CA SER A 19 4.42 -1.18 3.03
C SER A 19 5.67 -0.85 3.86
N HIS A 20 6.86 -0.90 3.25
CA HIS A 20 8.09 -0.46 3.90
C HIS A 20 8.03 1.04 4.22
N PHE A 21 7.62 1.87 3.25
CA PHE A 21 7.48 3.33 3.45
C PHE A 21 6.51 3.69 4.57
N VAL A 22 5.32 3.10 4.59
CA VAL A 22 4.32 3.34 5.65
C VAL A 22 4.88 2.96 7.01
N GLY A 23 5.55 1.82 7.10
CA GLY A 23 6.16 1.35 8.34
C GLY A 23 7.28 2.28 8.86
N GLU A 24 8.18 2.73 7.99
CA GLU A 24 9.26 3.64 8.37
C GLU A 24 8.73 5.03 8.76
N LEU A 25 7.71 5.53 8.04
CA LEU A 25 7.06 6.78 8.42
C LEU A 25 6.41 6.68 9.81
N PHE A 26 5.75 5.55 10.09
CA PHE A 26 5.16 5.30 11.40
C PHE A 26 6.22 5.25 12.51
N LYS A 27 7.29 4.48 12.32
CA LYS A 27 8.41 4.43 13.27
C LYS A 27 8.95 5.82 13.60
N ASN A 28 9.16 6.62 12.55
CA ASN A 28 9.72 7.96 12.66
C ASN A 28 8.79 8.89 13.46
N GLN A 29 7.50 8.98 13.09
CA GLN A 29 6.56 9.87 13.77
C GLN A 29 6.21 9.43 15.19
N ALA A 30 6.14 8.13 15.43
CA ALA A 30 5.87 7.59 16.77
C ALA A 30 7.10 7.63 17.69
N GLY A 31 8.29 7.95 17.16
CA GLY A 31 9.54 7.95 17.92
C GLY A 31 9.87 6.56 18.47
N ILE A 32 9.68 5.52 17.66
CA ILE A 32 9.90 4.11 18.06
C ILE A 32 10.90 3.43 17.14
N SER A 33 11.63 2.46 17.70
CA SER A 33 12.52 1.59 16.94
C SER A 33 11.91 0.20 16.81
N MET A 34 11.84 -0.30 15.58
CA MET A 34 11.43 -1.67 15.25
C MET A 34 12.38 -2.22 14.17
N LEU A 35 12.75 -3.49 14.29
CA LEU A 35 13.54 -4.16 13.27
C LEU A 35 12.66 -4.40 12.02
N HIS A 36 13.10 -3.92 10.87
CA HIS A 36 12.40 -4.18 9.61
C HIS A 36 12.77 -5.55 9.05
N VAL A 37 11.77 -6.36 8.70
CA VAL A 37 11.92 -7.66 8.05
C VAL A 37 11.16 -7.66 6.73
N PRO A 38 11.87 -7.57 5.59
CA PRO A 38 11.23 -7.63 4.27
C PRO A 38 10.92 -9.07 3.86
N TYR A 39 9.70 -9.30 3.40
CA TYR A 39 9.25 -10.56 2.80
C TYR A 39 9.27 -10.49 1.26
N LYS A 40 9.18 -11.63 0.60
CA LYS A 40 9.02 -11.72 -0.86
C LYS A 40 7.52 -11.70 -1.24
N GLY A 41 6.80 -10.67 -0.80
CA GLY A 41 5.37 -10.47 -1.07
C GLY A 41 4.49 -10.57 0.16
N SER A 42 3.21 -10.23 -0.02
CA SER A 42 2.19 -10.21 1.04
C SER A 42 1.85 -11.62 1.56
N ALA A 43 1.74 -12.61 0.68
CA ALA A 43 1.26 -13.94 1.07
C ALA A 43 2.11 -14.62 2.15
N PRO A 44 3.44 -14.78 2.01
CA PRO A 44 4.27 -15.38 3.06
C PRO A 44 4.29 -14.53 4.34
N MET A 45 4.29 -13.19 4.22
CA MET A 45 4.22 -12.30 5.38
C MET A 45 2.91 -12.48 6.16
N MET A 46 1.79 -12.56 5.46
CA MET A 46 0.47 -12.75 6.09
C MET A 46 0.35 -14.12 6.77
N GLN A 47 0.94 -15.16 6.21
CA GLN A 47 1.00 -16.48 6.84
C GLN A 47 1.72 -16.43 8.19
N ASP A 48 2.88 -15.78 8.25
CA ASP A 48 3.65 -15.64 9.48
C ASP A 48 2.97 -14.72 10.51
N LEU A 49 2.27 -13.67 10.05
CA LEU A 49 1.49 -12.81 10.93
C LEU A 49 0.32 -13.57 11.57
N VAL A 50 -0.46 -14.30 10.76
CA VAL A 50 -1.59 -15.11 11.24
C VAL A 50 -1.09 -16.28 12.12
N GLY A 51 0.07 -16.83 11.80
CA GLY A 51 0.72 -17.89 12.58
C GLY A 51 1.41 -17.39 13.85
N GLY A 52 1.41 -16.07 14.12
CA GLY A 52 2.03 -15.49 15.32
C GLY A 52 3.56 -15.48 15.29
N GLN A 53 4.19 -15.75 14.13
CA GLN A 53 5.66 -15.72 13.99
C GLN A 53 6.18 -14.28 13.98
N ILE A 54 5.39 -13.35 13.51
CA ILE A 54 5.67 -11.90 13.55
C ILE A 54 4.53 -11.15 14.24
N PRO A 55 4.83 -10.17 15.10
CA PRO A 55 3.83 -9.48 15.90
C PRO A 55 3.17 -8.32 15.17
N PHE A 56 3.79 -7.77 14.12
CA PHE A 56 3.33 -6.57 13.43
C PHE A 56 3.77 -6.57 11.97
N ALA A 57 2.86 -6.19 11.09
CA ALA A 57 3.13 -6.06 9.66
C ALA A 57 2.39 -4.85 9.08
N VAL A 58 2.90 -4.34 7.97
CA VAL A 58 2.21 -3.38 7.11
C VAL A 58 1.87 -4.08 5.81
N ASP A 59 0.59 -4.12 5.46
CA ASP A 59 0.09 -4.78 4.25
C ASP A 59 -1.02 -3.94 3.59
N THR A 60 -1.51 -4.38 2.46
CA THR A 60 -2.65 -3.79 1.79
C THR A 60 -3.95 -4.13 2.52
N SER A 61 -4.95 -3.25 2.44
CA SER A 61 -6.29 -3.52 2.95
C SER A 61 -6.94 -4.74 2.26
N LEU A 62 -6.55 -5.01 1.01
CA LEU A 62 -6.96 -6.17 0.25
C LEU A 62 -6.57 -7.50 0.94
N ALA A 63 -5.33 -7.59 1.41
CA ALA A 63 -4.84 -8.78 2.10
C ALA A 63 -5.31 -8.86 3.57
N ALA A 64 -5.40 -7.71 4.24
CA ALA A 64 -5.70 -7.64 5.67
C ALA A 64 -7.18 -7.83 5.99
N ALA A 65 -8.11 -7.26 5.22
CA ALA A 65 -9.54 -7.26 5.53
C ALA A 65 -10.15 -8.68 5.69
N PRO A 66 -9.87 -9.67 4.83
CA PRO A 66 -10.38 -11.02 5.02
C PRO A 66 -9.86 -11.68 6.32
N GLN A 67 -8.64 -11.35 6.73
CA GLN A 67 -8.01 -11.89 7.94
C GLN A 67 -8.62 -11.27 9.20
N GLU A 68 -8.86 -9.96 9.18
CA GLU A 68 -9.55 -9.27 10.27
C GLU A 68 -10.99 -9.74 10.42
N LYS A 69 -11.73 -9.85 9.31
CA LYS A 69 -13.10 -10.39 9.30
C LYS A 69 -13.16 -11.81 9.86
N GLY A 70 -12.12 -12.61 9.61
CA GLY A 70 -11.95 -13.95 10.19
C GLY A 70 -11.44 -13.97 11.64
N GLY A 71 -11.24 -12.82 12.28
CA GLY A 71 -10.75 -12.70 13.65
C GLY A 71 -9.30 -13.16 13.85
N ARG A 72 -8.53 -13.29 12.76
CA ARG A 72 -7.15 -13.82 12.81
C ARG A 72 -6.10 -12.76 13.08
N ILE A 73 -6.37 -11.52 12.71
CA ILE A 73 -5.53 -10.36 12.98
C ILE A 73 -6.40 -9.19 13.42
N LYS A 74 -5.76 -8.13 13.92
CA LYS A 74 -6.39 -6.83 14.16
C LYS A 74 -5.71 -5.79 13.28
N VAL A 75 -6.49 -5.07 12.45
CA VAL A 75 -6.02 -3.92 11.71
C VAL A 75 -6.09 -2.68 12.61
N LEU A 76 -4.98 -1.98 12.77
CA LEU A 76 -4.86 -0.88 13.72
C LEU A 76 -5.13 0.48 13.09
N ALA A 77 -4.72 0.66 11.83
CA ALA A 77 -4.92 1.89 11.06
C ALA A 77 -4.77 1.64 9.57
N VAL A 78 -5.34 2.53 8.75
CA VAL A 78 -5.13 2.59 7.29
C VAL A 78 -4.43 3.89 6.89
N SER A 79 -3.55 3.82 5.87
CA SER A 79 -2.76 4.95 5.37
C SER A 79 -3.45 5.76 4.27
N SER A 80 -4.74 5.63 4.13
CA SER A 80 -5.57 6.41 3.21
C SER A 80 -6.11 7.69 3.87
N PRO A 81 -6.46 8.74 3.09
CA PRO A 81 -7.05 9.97 3.65
C PRO A 81 -8.40 9.76 4.31
N LYS A 82 -9.11 8.69 3.94
CA LYS A 82 -10.41 8.28 4.49
C LYS A 82 -10.39 6.79 4.82
N ARG A 83 -11.28 6.35 5.70
CA ARG A 83 -11.50 4.92 5.95
C ARG A 83 -11.87 4.20 4.66
N VAL A 84 -11.38 2.97 4.52
CA VAL A 84 -11.62 2.16 3.31
C VAL A 84 -12.86 1.29 3.48
N ALA A 85 -13.58 1.05 2.37
CA ALA A 85 -14.87 0.37 2.40
C ALA A 85 -14.81 -1.07 2.94
N ASN A 86 -13.69 -1.76 2.72
CA ASN A 86 -13.49 -3.13 3.20
C ASN A 86 -13.00 -3.24 4.66
N LEU A 87 -12.72 -2.07 5.32
CA LEU A 87 -12.33 -1.95 6.73
C LEU A 87 -12.99 -0.69 7.35
N PRO A 88 -14.32 -0.62 7.40
CA PRO A 88 -15.04 0.61 7.75
C PRO A 88 -14.83 1.06 9.22
N ASP A 89 -14.54 0.12 10.10
CA ASP A 89 -14.35 0.39 11.53
C ASP A 89 -12.88 0.73 11.88
N THR A 90 -11.96 0.54 10.92
CA THR A 90 -10.54 0.82 11.14
C THR A 90 -10.26 2.32 10.93
N PRO A 91 -9.66 3.00 11.91
CA PRO A 91 -9.33 4.42 11.78
C PRO A 91 -8.21 4.64 10.76
N THR A 92 -8.14 5.86 10.23
CA THR A 92 -6.98 6.32 9.47
C THR A 92 -5.86 6.74 10.41
N PHE A 93 -4.62 6.79 9.91
CA PHE A 93 -3.51 7.38 10.67
C PHE A 93 -3.78 8.84 11.06
N ALA A 94 -4.48 9.60 10.20
CA ALA A 94 -4.85 10.98 10.47
C ALA A 94 -5.81 11.09 11.66
N GLU A 95 -6.82 10.21 11.76
CA GLU A 95 -7.73 10.13 12.91
C GLU A 95 -7.00 9.80 14.22
N LEU A 96 -5.85 9.14 14.14
CA LEU A 96 -4.98 8.82 15.28
C LEU A 96 -3.92 9.89 15.57
N GLY A 97 -3.96 11.04 14.88
CA GLY A 97 -3.05 12.17 15.09
C GLY A 97 -1.73 12.10 14.31
N PHE A 98 -1.53 11.11 13.45
CA PHE A 98 -0.36 11.02 12.58
C PHE A 98 -0.59 11.75 11.26
N GLN A 99 0.41 12.46 10.75
CA GLN A 99 0.29 13.28 9.55
C GLN A 99 1.12 12.69 8.38
N GLY A 100 0.72 13.02 7.13
CA GLY A 100 1.47 12.63 5.93
C GLY A 100 1.39 11.15 5.57
N PHE A 101 0.37 10.44 6.05
CA PHE A 101 0.06 9.06 5.68
C PHE A 101 -0.89 8.94 4.49
N ASP A 102 -0.95 9.94 3.64
CA ASP A 102 -1.64 9.82 2.34
C ASP A 102 -0.73 9.04 1.35
N LEU A 103 -0.52 7.77 1.66
CA LEU A 103 0.31 6.83 0.91
C LEU A 103 -0.58 5.72 0.34
N THR A 104 -1.62 6.10 -0.37
CA THR A 104 -2.50 5.14 -1.03
C THR A 104 -1.75 4.44 -2.16
N ALA A 105 -1.66 3.11 -2.08
CA ALA A 105 -1.09 2.31 -3.14
C ALA A 105 -1.98 2.37 -4.38
N TRP A 106 -1.40 2.52 -5.54
CA TRP A 106 -2.07 2.48 -6.82
C TRP A 106 -1.37 1.52 -7.78
N GLY A 107 -2.11 1.00 -8.74
CA GLY A 107 -1.60 0.13 -9.79
C GLY A 107 -1.82 0.76 -11.16
N ALA A 108 -0.89 0.55 -12.08
CA ALA A 108 -1.01 0.97 -13.47
C ALA A 108 -0.58 -0.16 -14.42
N LEU A 109 -1.25 -0.24 -15.56
CA LEU A 109 -0.79 -1.07 -16.66
C LEU A 109 0.25 -0.29 -17.45
N VAL A 110 1.46 -0.83 -17.55
CA VAL A 110 2.59 -0.21 -18.26
C VAL A 110 3.06 -1.09 -19.42
N ALA A 111 3.65 -0.47 -20.44
CA ALA A 111 4.21 -1.15 -21.59
C ALA A 111 5.62 -0.61 -21.91
N PRO A 112 6.47 -1.36 -22.63
CA PRO A 112 7.78 -0.89 -23.06
C PRO A 112 7.70 0.38 -23.92
N ARG A 113 8.74 1.21 -23.86
CA ARG A 113 8.89 2.35 -24.78
C ARG A 113 8.98 1.85 -26.22
N GLY A 114 8.38 2.61 -27.14
CA GLY A 114 8.41 2.28 -28.56
C GLY A 114 7.33 1.29 -29.00
N LEU A 115 6.34 1.01 -28.14
CA LEU A 115 5.19 0.24 -28.57
C LEU A 115 4.49 0.96 -29.75
N PRO A 116 4.16 0.24 -30.88
CA PRO A 116 3.43 0.83 -31.99
C PRO A 116 2.16 1.55 -31.54
N ALA A 117 1.86 2.70 -32.14
CA ALA A 117 0.77 3.56 -31.69
C ALA A 117 -0.60 2.89 -31.78
N ASP A 118 -0.81 2.09 -32.81
CA ASP A 118 -2.04 1.30 -33.03
C ASP A 118 -2.24 0.25 -31.92
N VAL A 119 -1.18 -0.47 -31.56
CA VAL A 119 -1.16 -1.45 -30.45
C VAL A 119 -1.44 -0.75 -29.11
N ARG A 120 -0.71 0.34 -28.83
CA ARG A 120 -0.95 1.14 -27.61
C ARG A 120 -2.39 1.61 -27.52
N ASN A 121 -2.93 2.18 -28.61
CA ASN A 121 -4.29 2.69 -28.63
C ASN A 121 -5.33 1.57 -28.49
N ALA A 122 -5.07 0.37 -29.04
CA ALA A 122 -5.92 -0.79 -28.84
C ALA A 122 -5.94 -1.23 -27.37
N LEU A 123 -4.78 -1.30 -26.70
CA LEU A 123 -4.69 -1.65 -25.27
C LEU A 123 -5.40 -0.62 -24.37
N VAL A 124 -5.21 0.68 -24.64
CA VAL A 124 -5.88 1.74 -23.88
C VAL A 124 -7.40 1.63 -24.03
N ARG A 125 -7.92 1.41 -25.24
CA ARG A 125 -9.38 1.22 -25.47
C ARG A 125 -9.89 -0.04 -24.76
N ALA A 126 -9.18 -1.16 -24.87
CA ALA A 126 -9.57 -2.41 -24.22
C ALA A 126 -9.63 -2.27 -22.70
N LEU A 127 -8.61 -1.63 -22.09
CA LEU A 127 -8.58 -1.36 -20.66
C LEU A 127 -9.74 -0.44 -20.25
N ALA A 128 -9.95 0.66 -20.97
CA ALA A 128 -11.04 1.59 -20.67
C ALA A 128 -12.41 0.91 -20.75
N THR A 129 -12.63 0.07 -21.78
CA THR A 129 -13.87 -0.71 -21.92
C THR A 129 -14.05 -1.68 -20.76
N ALA A 130 -13.03 -2.42 -20.39
CA ALA A 130 -13.10 -3.36 -19.26
C ALA A 130 -13.41 -2.63 -17.94
N MET A 131 -12.71 -1.52 -17.64
CA MET A 131 -12.89 -0.73 -16.42
C MET A 131 -14.22 0.02 -16.36
N ALA A 132 -14.88 0.25 -17.52
CA ALA A 132 -16.21 0.86 -17.56
C ALA A 132 -17.33 -0.12 -17.21
N THR A 133 -17.09 -1.43 -17.23
CA THR A 133 -18.15 -2.42 -16.97
C THR A 133 -18.54 -2.41 -15.48
N PRO A 134 -19.87 -2.41 -15.17
CA PRO A 134 -20.34 -2.44 -13.78
C PRO A 134 -19.81 -3.66 -13.00
N ALA A 135 -19.73 -4.81 -13.66
CA ALA A 135 -19.24 -6.05 -13.05
C ALA A 135 -17.77 -5.92 -12.60
N MET A 136 -16.88 -5.41 -13.46
CA MET A 136 -15.47 -5.20 -13.11
C MET A 136 -15.33 -4.22 -11.95
N ARG A 137 -16.05 -3.09 -11.99
CA ARG A 137 -16.01 -2.10 -10.90
C ARG A 137 -16.49 -2.67 -9.58
N GLU A 138 -17.56 -3.46 -9.59
CA GLU A 138 -18.08 -4.11 -8.39
C GLU A 138 -17.10 -5.16 -7.85
N ASP A 139 -16.48 -5.96 -8.70
CA ASP A 139 -15.52 -6.96 -8.27
C ASP A 139 -14.24 -6.31 -7.68
N LEU A 140 -13.75 -5.24 -8.29
CA LEU A 140 -12.64 -4.47 -7.73
C LEU A 140 -13.02 -3.83 -6.39
N ARG A 141 -14.23 -3.24 -6.29
CA ARG A 141 -14.72 -2.64 -5.05
C ARG A 141 -14.83 -3.66 -3.90
N LYS A 142 -15.30 -4.89 -4.19
CA LYS A 142 -15.38 -5.98 -3.18
C LYS A 142 -14.02 -6.30 -2.57
N VAL A 143 -12.95 -6.15 -3.34
CA VAL A 143 -11.59 -6.39 -2.86
C VAL A 143 -10.90 -5.11 -2.37
N GLY A 144 -11.61 -3.98 -2.29
CA GLY A 144 -11.06 -2.73 -1.76
C GLY A 144 -10.19 -1.95 -2.75
N VAL A 145 -10.43 -2.13 -4.05
CA VAL A 145 -9.75 -1.38 -5.12
C VAL A 145 -10.76 -0.46 -5.80
N ASP A 146 -10.48 0.84 -5.79
CA ASP A 146 -11.25 1.83 -6.52
C ASP A 146 -10.65 2.08 -7.90
N VAL A 147 -11.50 2.11 -8.92
CA VAL A 147 -11.08 2.45 -10.28
C VAL A 147 -10.84 3.96 -10.37
N LEU A 148 -9.63 4.34 -10.76
CA LEU A 148 -9.32 5.72 -11.09
C LEU A 148 -9.70 5.97 -12.55
N ASP A 149 -10.72 6.80 -12.78
CA ASP A 149 -11.16 7.22 -14.11
C ASP A 149 -10.24 8.35 -14.64
N GLU A 150 -8.95 8.05 -14.71
CA GLU A 150 -7.91 9.02 -15.10
C GLU A 150 -7.35 8.66 -16.49
N PRO A 151 -7.06 9.67 -17.34
CA PRO A 151 -6.41 9.42 -18.63
C PRO A 151 -4.95 8.94 -18.42
N PRO A 152 -4.34 8.28 -19.43
CA PRO A 152 -2.94 7.83 -19.33
C PRO A 152 -1.93 8.92 -18.94
N SER A 153 -2.19 10.18 -19.33
CA SER A 153 -1.35 11.33 -18.96
C SER A 153 -1.35 11.65 -17.46
N ALA A 154 -2.37 11.25 -16.72
CA ALA A 154 -2.43 11.43 -15.27
C ALA A 154 -1.36 10.60 -14.53
N TYR A 155 -0.91 9.47 -15.12
CA TYR A 155 0.17 8.66 -14.57
C TYR A 155 1.47 9.45 -14.41
N GLU A 156 1.92 10.13 -15.47
CA GLU A 156 3.15 10.93 -15.43
C GLU A 156 3.04 12.08 -14.42
N ALA A 157 1.91 12.77 -14.40
CA ALA A 157 1.65 13.85 -13.44
C ALA A 157 1.69 13.32 -11.99
N ARG A 158 1.12 12.15 -11.73
CA ARG A 158 1.15 11.49 -10.42
C ARG A 158 2.57 11.12 -10.02
N VAL A 159 3.33 10.44 -10.88
CA VAL A 159 4.73 10.07 -10.61
C VAL A 159 5.58 11.31 -10.31
N ASN A 160 5.46 12.37 -11.12
CA ASN A 160 6.20 13.61 -10.93
C ASN A 160 5.86 14.31 -9.60
N ARG A 161 4.63 14.21 -9.14
CA ARG A 161 4.17 14.76 -7.86
C ARG A 161 4.65 13.92 -6.67
N GLU A 162 4.56 12.60 -6.76
CA GLU A 162 4.82 11.68 -5.64
C GLU A 162 6.31 11.36 -5.46
N LEU A 163 7.06 11.27 -6.56
CA LEU A 163 8.47 10.88 -6.53
C LEU A 163 9.37 11.76 -5.63
N PRO A 164 9.25 13.10 -5.60
CA PRO A 164 10.03 13.93 -4.68
C PRO A 164 9.73 13.64 -3.21
N ALA A 165 8.46 13.44 -2.87
CA ALA A 165 8.04 13.12 -1.51
C ALA A 165 8.57 11.74 -1.07
N MET A 166 8.51 10.74 -1.95
CA MET A 166 9.07 9.43 -1.69
C MET A 166 10.59 9.47 -1.50
N ARG A 167 11.32 10.21 -2.34
CA ARG A 167 12.78 10.41 -2.18
C ARG A 167 13.12 11.05 -0.83
N ALA A 168 12.39 12.10 -0.45
CA ALA A 168 12.59 12.75 0.84
C ALA A 168 12.29 11.79 2.02
N LEU A 169 11.33 10.91 1.89
CA LEU A 169 11.01 9.90 2.89
C LEU A 169 12.12 8.86 3.01
N VAL A 170 12.65 8.36 1.89
CA VAL A 170 13.81 7.44 1.86
C VAL A 170 14.98 8.01 2.66
N VAL A 171 15.35 9.27 2.37
CA VAL A 171 16.47 9.94 3.06
C VAL A 171 16.19 10.09 4.57
N ARG A 172 14.98 10.56 4.94
CA ARG A 172 14.62 10.75 6.35
C ARG A 172 14.55 9.45 7.14
N ALA A 173 14.09 8.38 6.51
CA ALA A 173 13.96 7.09 7.14
C ALA A 173 15.26 6.27 7.16
N GLY A 174 16.34 6.79 6.51
CA GLY A 174 17.59 6.05 6.39
C GLY A 174 17.42 4.72 5.64
N MET A 175 16.47 4.67 4.69
CA MET A 175 16.17 3.43 3.96
C MET A 175 17.24 3.18 2.90
N SER A 176 17.80 1.95 2.88
CA SER A 176 18.50 1.39 1.74
C SER A 176 17.57 0.44 0.98
N VAL A 177 17.68 0.40 -0.33
CA VAL A 177 16.97 -0.52 -1.23
C VAL A 177 17.94 -1.46 -1.96
N ASP A 178 19.14 -1.63 -1.38
CA ASP A 178 20.18 -2.54 -1.91
C ASP A 178 19.83 -4.00 -1.62
#